data_26e6c5a91c8928cd0d491d2c669731a2
#
_entry.id   26e6c5a91c8928cd0d491d2c669731a2
#
_cell.length_a   1.000
_cell.length_b   1.000
_cell.length_c   1.000
_cell.angle_alpha   90.00
_cell.angle_beta   90.00
_cell.angle_gamma   90.00
#
_symmetry.space_group_name_H-M   'P 1'
#
loop_
_entity.id
_entity.type
_entity.pdbx_description
1 polymer ?
#
loop_
_entity_poly.entity_id
_entity_poly.type
_entity_poly.pdbx_seq_one_letter_code
_entity_poly.pdbx_strand_id
1 'polypeptide(L)'
;MSQDNNFSQGPVPQSARKGVLALTFVMLGLTFFSASMWTGGTLGTGLSYHDFFLAVLIGNLLLGIYTSFLGYIGAKTGLTTHLLARFSFGVKGSWLPSLLLGGTQVGWFGVGVAMFAIPVGKATGLDINLLIAVSGLLMTVTVFFGISALTVLSVIAVPAIACLGGYSVWLAVNGMGGLDALKAVVPAQPLDFNVALALVVGSFISAGTLTADFVRFGRNAKLAVLVAMVAFFLGNSVMFIFGAAGAAALGMADISDVMIAQGLLLPAIVVLGLNIWTTNDNALYASGLGFANITGMSSKTLSVINGIIGTVCALWLYNNFVGWLTFLSAAIPPVGGVIIADYLMNRRRYEHFATTRMMSVNWVAILAVALGIAAGHWLPGIVPVNAVLGGALSYLILNPILNRKTTAAMTHVEANSVE
;
A
#
# COMPACT_ATOMS: atom_id res chain seq x y z
N MET A 1 -29.02 -13.37 -1.18
CA MET A 1 -27.59 -13.05 -0.98
C MET A 1 -27.17 -12.11 -2.10
N SER A 2 -26.91 -10.85 -1.83
CA SER A 2 -26.37 -9.93 -2.86
C SER A 2 -25.03 -10.49 -3.34
N GLN A 3 -24.85 -10.64 -4.66
CA GLN A 3 -23.57 -11.06 -5.23
C GLN A 3 -22.47 -10.13 -4.72
N ASP A 4 -21.46 -10.69 -4.05
CA ASP A 4 -20.28 -9.92 -3.62
C ASP A 4 -19.43 -9.59 -4.84
N ASN A 5 -19.71 -8.45 -5.48
CA ASN A 5 -18.98 -7.94 -6.65
C ASN A 5 -17.49 -7.68 -6.36
N ASN A 6 -17.08 -7.76 -5.09
CA ASN A 6 -15.68 -7.66 -4.69
C ASN A 6 -14.95 -9.00 -4.73
N PHE A 7 -15.65 -10.12 -4.93
CA PHE A 7 -15.04 -11.46 -4.95
C PHE A 7 -14.11 -11.71 -3.76
N SER A 8 -14.58 -11.36 -2.56
CA SER A 8 -13.76 -11.42 -1.34
C SER A 8 -13.43 -12.83 -0.87
N GLN A 9 -14.23 -13.83 -1.27
CA GLN A 9 -14.10 -15.24 -0.86
C GLN A 9 -13.65 -16.17 -2.00
N GLY A 10 -13.33 -15.63 -3.18
CA GLY A 10 -12.94 -16.46 -4.33
C GLY A 10 -12.26 -15.66 -5.43
N PRO A 11 -11.86 -16.36 -6.51
CA PRO A 11 -11.16 -15.72 -7.63
C PRO A 11 -12.09 -14.81 -8.44
N VAL A 12 -11.52 -13.72 -8.96
CA VAL A 12 -12.21 -12.83 -9.90
C VAL A 12 -12.40 -13.55 -11.24
N PRO A 13 -13.65 -13.74 -11.72
CA PRO A 13 -13.92 -14.38 -12.99
C PRO A 13 -13.46 -13.52 -14.16
N GLN A 14 -13.21 -14.14 -15.33
CA GLN A 14 -12.72 -13.43 -16.51
C GLN A 14 -13.67 -12.30 -16.97
N SER A 15 -14.98 -12.48 -16.79
CA SER A 15 -16.02 -11.49 -17.14
C SER A 15 -15.94 -10.21 -16.33
N ALA A 16 -15.37 -10.27 -15.10
CA ALA A 16 -15.21 -9.11 -14.21
C ALA A 16 -13.83 -8.43 -14.33
N ARG A 17 -12.94 -8.96 -15.21
CA ARG A 17 -11.59 -8.42 -15.39
C ARG A 17 -11.61 -7.05 -16.08
N LYS A 18 -10.69 -6.18 -15.67
CA LYS A 18 -10.57 -4.78 -16.12
C LYS A 18 -9.37 -4.58 -17.06
N GLY A 19 -9.45 -3.52 -17.86
CA GLY A 19 -8.34 -3.08 -18.72
C GLY A 19 -7.20 -2.42 -17.92
N VAL A 20 -6.05 -2.27 -18.58
CA VAL A 20 -4.84 -1.70 -17.99
C VAL A 20 -5.04 -0.27 -17.46
N LEU A 21 -5.71 0.60 -18.24
CA LEU A 21 -5.91 2.00 -17.85
C LEU A 21 -6.69 2.14 -16.54
N ALA A 22 -7.80 1.40 -16.39
CA ALA A 22 -8.61 1.45 -15.18
C ALA A 22 -7.80 1.05 -13.94
N LEU A 23 -7.00 -0.02 -14.05
CA LEU A 23 -6.15 -0.49 -12.96
C LEU A 23 -4.98 0.45 -12.69
N THR A 24 -4.40 1.04 -13.72
CA THR A 24 -3.32 2.03 -13.57
C THR A 24 -3.81 3.25 -12.78
N PHE A 25 -4.99 3.77 -13.11
CA PHE A 25 -5.57 4.90 -12.34
C PHE A 25 -5.88 4.52 -10.90
N VAL A 26 -6.44 3.35 -10.63
CA VAL A 26 -6.68 2.88 -9.26
C VAL A 26 -5.35 2.81 -8.47
N MET A 27 -4.32 2.22 -9.07
CA MET A 27 -3.03 2.08 -8.41
C MET A 27 -2.27 3.40 -8.28
N LEU A 28 -2.38 4.31 -9.25
CA LEU A 28 -1.87 5.68 -9.12
C LEU A 28 -2.64 6.47 -8.04
N GLY A 29 -3.97 6.31 -7.96
CA GLY A 29 -4.77 6.89 -6.89
C GLY A 29 -4.38 6.38 -5.50
N LEU A 30 -3.90 5.13 -5.39
CA LEU A 30 -3.32 4.60 -4.16
C LEU A 30 -1.98 5.25 -3.82
N THR A 31 -1.09 5.43 -4.82
CA THR A 31 0.28 5.92 -4.59
C THR A 31 0.42 7.44 -4.56
N PHE A 32 -0.57 8.17 -5.05
CA PHE A 32 -0.65 9.62 -4.89
C PHE A 32 -1.16 9.94 -3.48
N PHE A 33 -0.24 10.04 -2.53
CA PHE A 33 -0.59 10.17 -1.11
C PHE A 33 0.31 11.17 -0.39
N SER A 34 -0.28 12.04 0.44
CA SER A 34 0.40 13.10 1.19
C SER A 34 1.51 12.57 2.11
N ALA A 35 1.37 11.38 2.69
CA ALA A 35 2.43 10.80 3.51
C ALA A 35 3.73 10.53 2.71
N SER A 36 3.62 10.22 1.41
CA SER A 36 4.81 10.14 0.53
C SER A 36 5.45 11.49 0.31
N MET A 37 4.67 12.58 0.26
CA MET A 37 5.22 13.93 0.17
C MET A 37 6.01 14.28 1.43
N TRP A 38 5.53 13.92 2.62
CA TRP A 38 6.28 14.11 3.87
C TRP A 38 7.61 13.37 3.87
N THR A 39 7.59 12.10 3.43
CA THR A 39 8.83 11.34 3.23
C THR A 39 9.74 12.01 2.21
N GLY A 40 9.19 12.49 1.09
CA GLY A 40 9.91 13.25 0.08
C GLY A 40 10.56 14.52 0.63
N GLY A 41 9.87 15.24 1.50
CA GLY A 41 10.41 16.41 2.21
C GLY A 41 11.60 16.05 3.09
N THR A 42 11.49 14.98 3.87
CA THR A 42 12.60 14.46 4.70
C THR A 42 13.81 14.05 3.84
N LEU A 43 13.58 13.38 2.73
CA LEU A 43 14.63 12.99 1.78
C LEU A 43 15.27 14.21 1.11
N GLY A 44 14.45 15.20 0.67
CA GLY A 44 14.91 16.40 -0.03
C GLY A 44 15.71 17.35 0.85
N THR A 45 15.44 17.38 2.17
CA THR A 45 16.21 18.18 3.14
C THR A 45 17.40 17.43 3.72
N GLY A 46 17.40 16.08 3.64
CA GLY A 46 18.45 15.21 4.21
C GLY A 46 19.48 14.69 3.20
N LEU A 47 19.24 14.82 1.90
CA LEU A 47 20.11 14.32 0.83
C LEU A 47 20.53 15.43 -0.13
N SER A 48 21.69 15.24 -0.79
CA SER A 48 22.04 16.04 -1.96
C SER A 48 21.03 15.81 -3.09
N TYR A 49 20.91 16.75 -4.02
CA TYR A 49 20.05 16.60 -5.19
C TYR A 49 20.27 15.26 -5.94
N HIS A 50 21.55 14.91 -6.16
CA HIS A 50 21.93 13.66 -6.82
C HIS A 50 21.50 12.43 -6.00
N ASP A 51 21.80 12.41 -4.70
CA ASP A 51 21.52 11.27 -3.83
C ASP A 51 20.01 11.09 -3.61
N PHE A 52 19.24 12.21 -3.59
CA PHE A 52 17.79 12.17 -3.55
C PHE A 52 17.21 11.37 -4.74
N PHE A 53 17.60 11.74 -5.97
CA PHE A 53 17.08 11.04 -7.15
C PHE A 53 17.56 9.59 -7.22
N LEU A 54 18.79 9.32 -6.81
CA LEU A 54 19.33 7.97 -6.76
C LEU A 54 18.59 7.10 -5.73
N ALA A 55 18.33 7.63 -4.53
CA ALA A 55 17.56 6.94 -3.49
C ALA A 55 16.12 6.67 -3.92
N VAL A 56 15.46 7.66 -4.52
CA VAL A 56 14.09 7.52 -5.05
C VAL A 56 14.04 6.49 -6.18
N LEU A 57 14.99 6.52 -7.12
CA LEU A 57 15.08 5.59 -8.23
C LEU A 57 15.27 4.15 -7.74
N ILE A 58 16.29 3.91 -6.92
CA ILE A 58 16.63 2.57 -6.42
C ILE A 58 15.52 2.05 -5.49
N GLY A 59 15.08 2.87 -4.54
CA GLY A 59 14.08 2.45 -3.56
C GLY A 59 12.73 2.12 -4.20
N ASN A 60 12.25 2.95 -5.14
CA ASN A 60 11.01 2.66 -5.87
C ASN A 60 11.16 1.51 -6.87
N LEU A 61 12.35 1.26 -7.41
CA LEU A 61 12.61 0.06 -8.22
C LEU A 61 12.49 -1.20 -7.35
N LEU A 62 13.09 -1.22 -6.16
CA LEU A 62 12.99 -2.34 -5.22
C LEU A 62 11.54 -2.57 -4.79
N LEU A 63 10.82 -1.51 -4.44
CA LEU A 63 9.40 -1.58 -4.11
C LEU A 63 8.57 -2.06 -5.29
N GLY A 64 8.82 -1.54 -6.49
CA GLY A 64 8.15 -1.94 -7.74
C GLY A 64 8.37 -3.42 -8.09
N ILE A 65 9.57 -3.95 -7.90
CA ILE A 65 9.86 -5.37 -8.09
C ILE A 65 9.05 -6.22 -7.11
N TYR A 66 9.10 -5.90 -5.81
CA TYR A 66 8.35 -6.60 -4.78
C TYR A 66 6.84 -6.63 -5.06
N THR A 67 6.26 -5.48 -5.33
CA THR A 67 4.83 -5.34 -5.62
C THR A 67 4.43 -6.01 -6.93
N SER A 68 5.33 -6.04 -7.93
CA SER A 68 5.14 -6.73 -9.20
C SER A 68 5.03 -8.25 -9.02
N PHE A 69 5.79 -8.86 -8.13
CA PHE A 69 5.63 -10.28 -7.80
C PHE A 69 4.23 -10.57 -7.23
N LEU A 70 3.80 -9.81 -6.24
CA LEU A 70 2.46 -9.95 -5.65
C LEU A 70 1.35 -9.64 -6.66
N GLY A 71 1.53 -8.62 -7.48
CA GLY A 71 0.63 -8.27 -8.57
C GLY A 71 0.51 -9.38 -9.61
N TYR A 72 1.63 -9.99 -10.00
CA TYR A 72 1.64 -11.15 -10.91
C TYR A 72 0.82 -12.31 -10.34
N ILE A 73 1.07 -12.67 -9.07
CA ILE A 73 0.37 -13.76 -8.40
C ILE A 73 -1.14 -13.45 -8.33
N GLY A 74 -1.50 -12.24 -7.89
CA GLY A 74 -2.89 -11.81 -7.79
C GLY A 74 -3.63 -11.85 -9.12
N ALA A 75 -3.05 -11.34 -10.21
CA ALA A 75 -3.67 -11.35 -11.53
C ALA A 75 -3.74 -12.76 -12.14
N LYS A 76 -2.72 -13.60 -11.94
CA LYS A 76 -2.70 -14.98 -12.41
C LYS A 76 -3.80 -15.82 -11.76
N THR A 77 -4.00 -15.65 -10.45
CA THR A 77 -4.94 -16.46 -9.67
C THR A 77 -6.34 -15.81 -9.53
N GLY A 78 -6.45 -14.50 -9.66
CA GLY A 78 -7.67 -13.74 -9.38
C GLY A 78 -7.96 -13.59 -7.88
N LEU A 79 -7.02 -13.97 -6.99
CA LEU A 79 -7.22 -14.01 -5.54
C LEU A 79 -6.73 -12.72 -4.85
N THR A 80 -7.35 -12.42 -3.71
CA THR A 80 -6.87 -11.36 -2.79
C THR A 80 -5.56 -11.79 -2.13
N THR A 81 -4.77 -10.85 -1.63
CA THR A 81 -3.60 -11.12 -0.79
C THR A 81 -3.96 -12.02 0.40
N HIS A 82 -5.11 -11.80 0.99
CA HIS A 82 -5.63 -12.56 2.13
C HIS A 82 -5.97 -14.03 1.78
N LEU A 83 -6.53 -14.26 0.60
CA LEU A 83 -6.78 -15.63 0.10
C LEU A 83 -5.48 -16.31 -0.36
N LEU A 84 -4.54 -15.56 -0.92
CA LEU A 84 -3.20 -16.07 -1.22
C LEU A 84 -2.48 -16.52 0.06
N ALA A 85 -2.64 -15.78 1.15
CA ALA A 85 -2.08 -16.16 2.44
C ALA A 85 -2.64 -17.49 2.99
N ARG A 86 -3.84 -17.96 2.56
CA ARG A 86 -4.35 -19.28 2.96
C ARG A 86 -3.45 -20.43 2.47
N PHE A 87 -2.81 -20.27 1.33
CA PHE A 87 -1.91 -21.31 0.80
C PHE A 87 -0.63 -21.45 1.65
N SER A 88 -0.04 -20.32 2.02
CA SER A 88 1.21 -20.30 2.76
C SER A 88 1.04 -20.46 4.27
N PHE A 89 0.04 -19.80 4.88
CA PHE A 89 -0.19 -19.79 6.33
C PHE A 89 -1.22 -20.81 6.80
N GLY A 90 -2.02 -21.37 5.90
CA GLY A 90 -3.19 -22.19 6.23
C GLY A 90 -4.46 -21.34 6.43
N VAL A 91 -5.63 -21.98 6.47
CA VAL A 91 -6.92 -21.29 6.52
C VAL A 91 -7.04 -20.38 7.75
N LYS A 92 -6.85 -20.92 8.95
CA LYS A 92 -6.86 -20.13 10.21
C LYS A 92 -5.57 -19.35 10.40
N GLY A 93 -4.43 -19.90 9.95
CA GLY A 93 -3.14 -19.19 10.03
C GLY A 93 -3.12 -17.89 9.23
N SER A 94 -3.89 -17.80 8.13
CA SER A 94 -4.02 -16.58 7.32
C SER A 94 -4.76 -15.43 8.04
N TRP A 95 -5.42 -15.72 9.18
CA TRP A 95 -6.04 -14.66 10.00
C TRP A 95 -5.01 -13.67 10.53
N LEU A 96 -3.81 -14.17 10.90
CA LEU A 96 -2.73 -13.28 11.37
C LEU A 96 -2.31 -12.25 10.31
N PRO A 97 -1.86 -12.64 9.10
CA PRO A 97 -1.58 -11.66 8.05
C PRO A 97 -2.80 -10.80 7.67
N SER A 98 -4.01 -11.35 7.70
CA SER A 98 -5.21 -10.58 7.39
C SER A 98 -5.53 -9.52 8.46
N LEU A 99 -5.33 -9.83 9.73
CA LEU A 99 -5.47 -8.87 10.84
C LEU A 99 -4.40 -7.77 10.75
N LEU A 100 -3.13 -8.15 10.51
CA LEU A 100 -2.04 -7.19 10.37
C LEU A 100 -2.27 -6.25 9.18
N LEU A 101 -2.52 -6.81 8.00
CA LEU A 101 -2.70 -6.03 6.77
C LEU A 101 -4.02 -5.24 6.81
N GLY A 102 -5.14 -5.90 7.13
CA GLY A 102 -6.46 -5.26 7.18
C GLY A 102 -6.55 -4.20 8.28
N GLY A 103 -6.04 -4.49 9.48
CA GLY A 103 -6.00 -3.54 10.60
C GLY A 103 -5.13 -2.32 10.30
N THR A 104 -4.00 -2.54 9.63
CA THR A 104 -3.14 -1.45 9.15
C THR A 104 -3.90 -0.50 8.23
N GLN A 105 -4.72 -1.02 7.33
CA GLN A 105 -5.49 -0.18 6.41
C GLN A 105 -6.59 0.61 7.12
N VAL A 106 -7.18 0.10 8.21
CA VAL A 106 -8.08 0.89 9.08
C VAL A 106 -7.31 2.05 9.73
N GLY A 107 -6.09 1.77 10.20
CA GLY A 107 -5.20 2.80 10.74
C GLY A 107 -4.89 3.90 9.72
N TRP A 108 -4.48 3.50 8.49
CA TRP A 108 -4.22 4.45 7.41
C TRP A 108 -5.43 5.28 7.03
N PHE A 109 -6.62 4.68 6.99
CA PHE A 109 -7.85 5.42 6.74
C PHE A 109 -8.09 6.51 7.80
N GLY A 110 -7.99 6.15 9.09
CA GLY A 110 -8.20 7.13 10.16
C GLY A 110 -7.15 8.25 10.15
N VAL A 111 -5.87 7.92 9.94
CA VAL A 111 -4.80 8.91 9.76
C VAL A 111 -5.12 9.84 8.59
N GLY A 112 -5.51 9.29 7.43
CA GLY A 112 -5.85 10.08 6.25
C GLY A 112 -7.02 11.03 6.49
N VAL A 113 -8.08 10.59 7.18
CA VAL A 113 -9.20 11.49 7.56
C VAL A 113 -8.71 12.68 8.36
N ALA A 114 -7.83 12.47 9.35
CA ALA A 114 -7.25 13.56 10.13
C ALA A 114 -6.27 14.42 9.31
N MET A 115 -5.49 13.81 8.41
CA MET A 115 -4.60 14.54 7.47
C MET A 115 -5.36 15.48 6.55
N PHE A 116 -6.61 15.20 6.23
CA PHE A 116 -7.49 16.12 5.51
C PHE A 116 -8.06 17.18 6.44
N ALA A 117 -8.66 16.75 7.55
CA ALA A 117 -9.46 17.62 8.42
C ALA A 117 -8.62 18.72 9.12
N ILE A 118 -7.41 18.38 9.57
CA ILE A 118 -6.57 19.30 10.35
C ILE A 118 -6.10 20.51 9.50
N PRO A 119 -5.48 20.34 8.32
CA PRO A 119 -5.07 21.48 7.49
C PRO A 119 -6.27 22.31 7.01
N VAL A 120 -7.36 21.64 6.60
CA VAL A 120 -8.56 22.35 6.14
C VAL A 120 -9.20 23.14 7.28
N GLY A 121 -9.31 22.58 8.49
CA GLY A 121 -9.83 23.28 9.66
C GLY A 121 -8.99 24.49 10.03
N LYS A 122 -7.66 24.38 10.00
CA LYS A 122 -6.73 25.50 10.23
C LYS A 122 -6.88 26.59 9.18
N ALA A 123 -7.04 26.22 7.91
CA ALA A 123 -7.12 27.19 6.80
C ALA A 123 -8.49 27.88 6.69
N THR A 124 -9.57 27.21 7.10
CA THR A 124 -10.96 27.72 6.92
C THR A 124 -11.61 28.19 8.22
N GLY A 125 -11.06 27.81 9.38
CA GLY A 125 -11.68 28.05 10.70
C GLY A 125 -12.83 27.10 11.04
N LEU A 126 -13.09 26.08 10.21
CA LEU A 126 -14.12 25.06 10.49
C LEU A 126 -13.67 24.11 11.61
N ASP A 127 -14.65 23.59 12.35
CA ASP A 127 -14.37 22.62 13.42
C ASP A 127 -13.77 21.33 12.87
N ILE A 128 -12.62 20.92 13.44
CA ILE A 128 -11.85 19.76 12.96
C ILE A 128 -12.63 18.46 13.19
N ASN A 129 -13.38 18.32 14.28
CA ASN A 129 -14.15 17.09 14.54
C ASN A 129 -15.33 16.96 13.56
N LEU A 130 -15.97 18.10 13.22
CA LEU A 130 -16.98 18.11 12.17
C LEU A 130 -16.39 17.69 10.82
N LEU A 131 -15.22 18.22 10.45
CA LEU A 131 -14.54 17.85 9.22
C LEU A 131 -14.18 16.37 9.20
N ILE A 132 -13.68 15.82 10.32
CA ILE A 132 -13.40 14.37 10.48
C ILE A 132 -14.68 13.56 10.26
N ALA A 133 -15.78 13.92 10.93
CA ALA A 133 -17.02 13.17 10.84
C ALA A 133 -17.59 13.20 9.40
N VAL A 134 -17.62 14.37 8.77
CA VAL A 134 -18.16 14.52 7.41
C VAL A 134 -17.28 13.84 6.37
N SER A 135 -15.96 14.10 6.38
CA SER A 135 -15.05 13.51 5.38
C SER A 135 -14.92 11.99 5.57
N GLY A 136 -14.84 11.51 6.80
CA GLY A 136 -14.80 10.09 7.11
C GLY A 136 -16.06 9.35 6.66
N LEU A 137 -17.24 9.95 6.88
CA LEU A 137 -18.51 9.41 6.40
C LEU A 137 -18.55 9.36 4.87
N LEU A 138 -18.21 10.44 4.19
CA LEU A 138 -18.24 10.52 2.72
C LEU A 138 -17.31 9.50 2.09
N MET A 139 -16.07 9.38 2.58
CA MET A 139 -15.10 8.39 2.12
C MET A 139 -15.58 6.95 2.40
N THR A 140 -16.23 6.71 3.54
CA THR A 140 -16.80 5.39 3.88
C THR A 140 -17.96 5.03 2.93
N VAL A 141 -18.78 5.99 2.53
CA VAL A 141 -19.90 5.74 1.59
C VAL A 141 -19.38 5.39 0.20
N THR A 142 -18.33 6.05 -0.28
CA THR A 142 -17.78 5.77 -1.62
C THR A 142 -17.19 4.36 -1.75
N VAL A 143 -16.54 3.85 -0.70
CA VAL A 143 -15.97 2.49 -0.73
C VAL A 143 -17.01 1.38 -0.85
N PHE A 144 -18.26 1.63 -0.45
CA PHE A 144 -19.35 0.67 -0.58
C PHE A 144 -19.58 0.23 -2.03
N PHE A 145 -19.27 1.09 -3.00
CA PHE A 145 -19.40 0.79 -4.43
C PHE A 145 -18.21 -0.01 -5.00
N GLY A 146 -17.17 -0.27 -4.19
CA GLY A 146 -16.05 -1.14 -4.50
C GLY A 146 -15.14 -0.61 -5.61
N ILE A 147 -14.43 -1.52 -6.30
CA ILE A 147 -13.40 -1.21 -7.30
C ILE A 147 -13.86 -0.27 -8.43
N SER A 148 -15.15 -0.19 -8.69
CA SER A 148 -15.69 0.72 -9.72
C SER A 148 -15.67 2.17 -9.27
N ALA A 149 -16.03 2.45 -8.02
CA ALA A 149 -15.93 3.79 -7.44
C ALA A 149 -14.47 4.24 -7.35
N LEU A 150 -13.58 3.35 -6.88
CA LEU A 150 -12.14 3.61 -6.86
C LEU A 150 -11.61 4.01 -8.24
N THR A 151 -12.05 3.33 -9.29
CA THR A 151 -11.64 3.64 -10.67
C THR A 151 -12.10 5.04 -11.09
N VAL A 152 -13.38 5.37 -10.88
CA VAL A 152 -13.95 6.68 -11.29
C VAL A 152 -13.26 7.81 -10.54
N LEU A 153 -13.13 7.70 -9.22
CA LEU A 153 -12.49 8.71 -8.40
C LEU A 153 -11.03 8.93 -8.81
N SER A 154 -10.27 7.85 -9.04
CA SER A 154 -8.86 7.95 -9.42
C SER A 154 -8.64 8.53 -10.81
N VAL A 155 -9.54 8.27 -11.78
CA VAL A 155 -9.46 8.87 -13.12
C VAL A 155 -9.58 10.40 -13.06
N ILE A 156 -10.33 10.93 -12.11
CA ILE A 156 -10.46 12.38 -11.89
C ILE A 156 -9.31 12.91 -11.03
N ALA A 157 -9.01 12.23 -9.93
CA ALA A 157 -8.07 12.71 -8.93
C ALA A 157 -6.62 12.73 -9.43
N VAL A 158 -6.16 11.67 -10.09
CA VAL A 158 -4.74 11.55 -10.50
C VAL A 158 -4.32 12.69 -11.44
N PRO A 159 -5.06 13.01 -12.53
CA PRO A 159 -4.71 14.16 -13.37
C PRO A 159 -4.82 15.49 -12.61
N ALA A 160 -5.84 15.67 -11.77
CA ALA A 160 -6.02 16.91 -11.01
C ALA A 160 -4.84 17.15 -10.05
N ILE A 161 -4.42 16.14 -9.30
CA ILE A 161 -3.28 16.23 -8.38
C ILE A 161 -1.98 16.47 -9.16
N ALA A 162 -1.77 15.75 -10.26
CA ALA A 162 -0.57 15.92 -11.09
C ALA A 162 -0.46 17.32 -11.68
N CYS A 163 -1.55 17.86 -12.24
CA CYS A 163 -1.56 19.19 -12.86
C CYS A 163 -1.47 20.31 -11.82
N LEU A 164 -2.32 20.29 -10.79
CA LEU A 164 -2.37 21.35 -9.80
C LEU A 164 -1.15 21.31 -8.88
N GLY A 165 -0.75 20.12 -8.43
CA GLY A 165 0.46 19.94 -7.63
C GLY A 165 1.73 20.27 -8.41
N GLY A 166 1.82 19.84 -9.68
CA GLY A 166 2.92 20.19 -10.57
C GLY A 166 3.05 21.69 -10.81
N TYR A 167 1.92 22.38 -11.00
CA TYR A 167 1.90 23.84 -11.11
C TYR A 167 2.40 24.52 -9.83
N SER A 168 1.97 24.06 -8.66
CA SER A 168 2.45 24.59 -7.38
C SER A 168 3.95 24.35 -7.17
N VAL A 169 4.47 23.18 -7.54
CA VAL A 169 5.91 22.88 -7.52
C VAL A 169 6.68 23.81 -8.46
N TRP A 170 6.15 24.06 -9.66
CA TRP A 170 6.75 24.98 -10.61
C TRP A 170 6.84 26.41 -10.04
N LEU A 171 5.78 26.90 -9.40
CA LEU A 171 5.78 28.19 -8.72
C LEU A 171 6.82 28.24 -7.59
N ALA A 172 6.85 27.19 -6.75
CA ALA A 172 7.77 27.10 -5.61
C ALA A 172 9.24 27.13 -6.06
N VAL A 173 9.58 26.30 -7.04
CA VAL A 173 10.95 26.21 -7.59
C VAL A 173 11.38 27.51 -8.26
N ASN A 174 10.51 28.14 -9.06
CA ASN A 174 10.83 29.43 -9.67
C ASN A 174 10.98 30.55 -8.63
N GLY A 175 10.17 30.53 -7.57
CA GLY A 175 10.24 31.50 -6.47
C GLY A 175 11.58 31.44 -5.71
N MET A 176 12.23 30.29 -5.63
CA MET A 176 13.55 30.14 -5.00
C MET A 176 14.74 30.41 -5.93
N GLY A 177 14.51 30.72 -7.20
CA GLY A 177 15.58 31.00 -8.20
C GLY A 177 15.76 29.90 -9.25
N GLY A 178 14.78 28.98 -9.37
CA GLY A 178 14.76 27.95 -10.41
C GLY A 178 15.47 26.65 -10.02
N LEU A 179 15.66 25.78 -11.01
CA LEU A 179 16.26 24.46 -10.82
C LEU A 179 17.71 24.50 -10.30
N ASP A 180 18.47 25.53 -10.64
CA ASP A 180 19.86 25.62 -10.20
C ASP A 180 19.94 25.94 -8.70
N ALA A 181 19.01 26.75 -8.18
CA ALA A 181 18.88 26.98 -6.75
C ALA A 181 18.47 25.67 -6.02
N LEU A 182 17.54 24.91 -6.59
CA LEU A 182 17.15 23.62 -6.03
C LEU A 182 18.31 22.61 -5.99
N LYS A 183 19.13 22.54 -7.04
CA LYS A 183 20.34 21.70 -7.09
C LYS A 183 21.42 22.12 -6.09
N ALA A 184 21.46 23.40 -5.75
CA ALA A 184 22.44 23.98 -4.82
C ALA A 184 22.06 23.80 -3.34
N VAL A 185 20.89 23.26 -3.03
CA VAL A 185 20.45 22.99 -1.65
C VAL A 185 21.42 22.01 -1.00
N VAL A 186 22.02 22.43 0.11
CA VAL A 186 22.92 21.61 0.93
C VAL A 186 22.13 21.06 2.11
N PRO A 187 22.17 19.74 2.36
CA PRO A 187 21.49 19.13 3.49
C PRO A 187 21.98 19.70 4.83
N ALA A 188 21.07 20.27 5.63
CA ALA A 188 21.40 20.77 6.97
C ALA A 188 21.68 19.64 7.97
N GLN A 189 21.02 18.50 7.79
CA GLN A 189 21.20 17.28 8.56
C GLN A 189 21.30 16.10 7.58
N PRO A 190 22.52 15.71 7.17
CA PRO A 190 22.72 14.64 6.20
C PRO A 190 22.12 13.31 6.67
N LEU A 191 21.36 12.69 5.79
CA LEU A 191 20.73 11.39 6.02
C LEU A 191 21.62 10.28 5.46
N ASP A 192 21.78 9.18 6.21
CA ASP A 192 22.42 7.97 5.68
C ASP A 192 21.66 7.40 4.48
N PHE A 193 22.38 6.98 3.44
CA PHE A 193 21.77 6.55 2.19
C PHE A 193 20.93 5.26 2.35
N ASN A 194 21.32 4.32 3.23
CA ASN A 194 20.53 3.11 3.50
C ASN A 194 19.24 3.47 4.26
N VAL A 195 19.31 4.45 5.16
CA VAL A 195 18.12 4.99 5.84
C VAL A 195 17.18 5.64 4.83
N ALA A 196 17.72 6.41 3.89
CA ALA A 196 16.94 6.99 2.80
C ALA A 196 16.23 5.92 1.95
N LEU A 197 16.95 4.87 1.54
CA LEU A 197 16.38 3.73 0.82
C LEU A 197 15.30 3.02 1.64
N ALA A 198 15.52 2.85 2.95
CA ALA A 198 14.53 2.25 3.84
C ALA A 198 13.27 3.11 3.95
N LEU A 199 13.39 4.44 3.98
CA LEU A 199 12.26 5.38 3.95
C LEU A 199 11.48 5.29 2.63
N VAL A 200 12.17 5.25 1.48
CA VAL A 200 11.52 5.12 0.17
C VAL A 200 10.75 3.82 0.06
N VAL A 201 11.38 2.69 0.36
CA VAL A 201 10.72 1.37 0.30
C VAL A 201 9.63 1.26 1.36
N GLY A 202 9.91 1.71 2.59
CA GLY A 202 9.01 1.65 3.74
C GLY A 202 7.74 2.47 3.58
N SER A 203 7.80 3.57 2.82
CA SER A 203 6.66 4.49 2.64
C SER A 203 5.40 3.80 2.13
N PHE A 204 5.56 2.79 1.27
CA PHE A 204 4.43 2.09 0.65
C PHE A 204 4.47 0.56 0.76
N ILE A 205 5.44 -0.05 1.45
CA ILE A 205 5.56 -1.51 1.46
C ILE A 205 4.35 -2.21 2.09
N SER A 206 3.67 -1.59 3.04
CA SER A 206 2.45 -2.13 3.65
C SER A 206 1.29 -2.22 2.64
N ALA A 207 0.99 -1.13 1.96
CA ALA A 207 -0.01 -1.11 0.89
C ALA A 207 0.49 -1.89 -0.35
N GLY A 208 1.79 -1.89 -0.62
CA GLY A 208 2.43 -2.69 -1.66
C GLY A 208 2.25 -4.18 -1.47
N THR A 209 2.23 -4.65 -0.23
CA THR A 209 1.92 -6.07 0.09
C THR A 209 0.48 -6.43 -0.32
N LEU A 210 -0.42 -5.47 -0.40
CA LEU A 210 -1.82 -5.64 -0.83
C LEU A 210 -2.03 -5.43 -2.34
N THR A 211 -0.98 -5.32 -3.14
CA THR A 211 -1.08 -5.10 -4.59
C THR A 211 -2.01 -6.11 -5.27
N ALA A 212 -1.99 -7.38 -4.84
CA ALA A 212 -2.87 -8.40 -5.39
C ALA A 212 -4.36 -8.04 -5.26
N ASP A 213 -4.78 -7.35 -4.21
CA ASP A 213 -6.18 -7.00 -3.97
C ASP A 213 -6.77 -6.10 -5.07
N PHE A 214 -5.94 -5.31 -5.69
CA PHE A 214 -6.33 -4.37 -6.76
C PHE A 214 -6.10 -4.97 -8.14
N VAL A 215 -4.89 -5.48 -8.42
CA VAL A 215 -4.51 -5.90 -9.76
C VAL A 215 -4.98 -7.30 -10.14
N ARG A 216 -5.59 -8.06 -9.21
CA ARG A 216 -6.27 -9.34 -9.51
C ARG A 216 -7.42 -9.21 -10.52
N PHE A 217 -7.93 -8.00 -10.69
CA PHE A 217 -8.88 -7.67 -11.76
C PHE A 217 -8.20 -7.48 -13.13
N GLY A 218 -6.90 -7.62 -13.24
CA GLY A 218 -6.17 -7.53 -14.51
C GLY A 218 -6.49 -8.68 -15.46
N ARG A 219 -6.66 -8.36 -16.75
CA ARG A 219 -6.94 -9.36 -17.78
C ARG A 219 -5.82 -10.38 -17.96
N ASN A 220 -4.58 -9.97 -17.67
CA ASN A 220 -3.43 -10.87 -17.65
C ASN A 220 -2.36 -10.40 -16.66
N ALA A 221 -1.48 -11.33 -16.26
CA ALA A 221 -0.46 -11.08 -15.25
C ALA A 221 0.64 -10.10 -15.69
N LYS A 222 0.98 -10.05 -16.99
CA LYS A 222 2.01 -9.11 -17.51
C LYS A 222 1.54 -7.66 -17.38
N LEU A 223 0.25 -7.40 -17.67
CA LEU A 223 -0.34 -6.08 -17.46
C LEU A 223 -0.39 -5.69 -15.98
N ALA A 224 -0.65 -6.64 -15.09
CA ALA A 224 -0.64 -6.39 -13.65
C ALA A 224 0.76 -5.99 -13.13
N VAL A 225 1.81 -6.64 -13.64
CA VAL A 225 3.21 -6.26 -13.36
C VAL A 225 3.50 -4.84 -13.82
N LEU A 226 3.12 -4.51 -15.06
CA LEU A 226 3.30 -3.15 -15.60
C LEU A 226 2.56 -2.11 -14.76
N VAL A 227 1.31 -2.37 -14.41
CA VAL A 227 0.49 -1.48 -13.58
C VAL A 227 1.12 -1.24 -12.21
N ALA A 228 1.58 -2.31 -11.54
CA ALA A 228 2.24 -2.21 -10.24
C ALA A 228 3.55 -1.40 -10.36
N MET A 229 4.37 -1.70 -11.36
CA MET A 229 5.63 -0.98 -11.59
C MET A 229 5.39 0.51 -11.85
N VAL A 230 4.46 0.86 -12.73
CA VAL A 230 4.12 2.27 -13.03
C VAL A 230 3.62 2.99 -11.78
N ALA A 231 2.74 2.37 -11.00
CA ALA A 231 2.17 3.00 -9.82
C ALA A 231 3.24 3.29 -8.74
N PHE A 232 4.01 2.27 -8.35
CA PHE A 232 4.97 2.43 -7.27
C PHE A 232 6.26 3.15 -7.72
N PHE A 233 6.69 2.95 -8.98
CA PHE A 233 7.86 3.65 -9.48
C PHE A 233 7.56 5.11 -9.85
N LEU A 234 6.54 5.36 -10.67
CA LEU A 234 6.22 6.70 -11.16
C LEU A 234 5.37 7.47 -10.15
N GLY A 235 4.27 6.87 -9.67
CA GLY A 235 3.32 7.56 -8.80
C GLY A 235 3.95 8.00 -7.47
N ASN A 236 4.65 7.10 -6.79
CA ASN A 236 5.34 7.41 -5.55
C ASN A 236 6.49 8.40 -5.74
N SER A 237 7.25 8.29 -6.87
CA SER A 237 8.32 9.25 -7.18
C SER A 237 7.81 10.68 -7.37
N VAL A 238 6.66 10.86 -8.03
CA VAL A 238 6.04 12.19 -8.21
C VAL A 238 5.71 12.80 -6.85
N MET A 239 5.16 12.03 -5.92
CA MET A 239 4.85 12.51 -4.57
C MET A 239 6.12 12.88 -3.79
N PHE A 240 7.18 12.09 -3.90
CA PHE A 240 8.47 12.44 -3.29
C PHE A 240 9.04 13.75 -3.86
N ILE A 241 8.97 13.95 -5.18
CA ILE A 241 9.45 15.18 -5.83
C ILE A 241 8.63 16.37 -5.35
N PHE A 242 7.30 16.24 -5.24
CA PHE A 242 6.44 17.32 -4.71
C PHE A 242 6.85 17.71 -3.29
N GLY A 243 7.03 16.71 -2.41
CA GLY A 243 7.45 16.93 -1.04
C GLY A 243 8.84 17.56 -0.93
N ALA A 244 9.81 17.05 -1.69
CA ALA A 244 11.17 17.56 -1.69
C ALA A 244 11.24 19.02 -2.19
N ALA A 245 10.53 19.33 -3.28
CA ALA A 245 10.49 20.69 -3.82
C ALA A 245 9.82 21.68 -2.85
N GLY A 246 8.69 21.29 -2.24
CA GLY A 246 8.01 22.09 -1.25
C GLY A 246 8.85 22.35 -0.01
N ALA A 247 9.51 21.30 0.51
CA ALA A 247 10.39 21.42 1.67
C ALA A 247 11.62 22.29 1.39
N ALA A 248 12.23 22.16 0.21
CA ALA A 248 13.37 22.97 -0.19
C ALA A 248 13.01 24.46 -0.38
N ALA A 249 11.84 24.74 -0.98
CA ALA A 249 11.44 26.09 -1.33
C ALA A 249 10.79 26.86 -0.17
N LEU A 250 9.96 26.20 0.64
CA LEU A 250 9.10 26.84 1.64
C LEU A 250 9.15 26.15 3.03
N GLY A 251 9.97 25.11 3.21
CA GLY A 251 10.02 24.33 4.45
C GLY A 251 8.77 23.48 4.69
N MET A 252 7.95 23.24 3.66
CA MET A 252 6.68 22.52 3.73
C MET A 252 6.70 21.31 2.82
N ALA A 253 6.52 20.10 3.37
CA ALA A 253 6.60 18.87 2.60
C ALA A 253 5.27 18.51 1.92
N ASP A 254 4.11 18.88 2.47
CA ASP A 254 2.82 18.64 1.81
C ASP A 254 2.52 19.73 0.78
N ILE A 255 2.25 19.32 -0.46
CA ILE A 255 1.99 20.27 -1.56
C ILE A 255 0.74 21.12 -1.29
N SER A 256 -0.20 20.62 -0.51
CA SER A 256 -1.41 21.38 -0.15
C SER A 256 -1.07 22.56 0.76
N ASP A 257 -0.13 22.39 1.71
CA ASP A 257 0.37 23.48 2.55
C ASP A 257 1.14 24.49 1.71
N VAL A 258 1.96 24.03 0.76
CA VAL A 258 2.65 24.88 -0.22
C VAL A 258 1.65 25.72 -1.01
N MET A 259 0.58 25.10 -1.53
CA MET A 259 -0.47 25.82 -2.28
C MET A 259 -1.21 26.82 -1.41
N ILE A 260 -1.47 26.52 -0.14
CA ILE A 260 -2.10 27.47 0.80
C ILE A 260 -1.17 28.68 1.00
N ALA A 261 0.12 28.44 1.20
CA ALA A 261 1.12 29.53 1.34
C ALA A 261 1.24 30.39 0.06
N GLN A 262 0.96 29.82 -1.11
CA GLN A 262 0.90 30.52 -2.40
C GLN A 262 -0.41 31.26 -2.63
N GLY A 263 -1.36 31.22 -1.68
CA GLY A 263 -2.70 31.83 -1.82
C GLY A 263 -3.71 31.00 -2.64
N LEU A 264 -3.37 29.75 -2.96
CA LEU A 264 -4.18 28.83 -3.76
C LEU A 264 -5.09 27.96 -2.88
N LEU A 265 -5.86 28.56 -1.96
CA LEU A 265 -6.65 27.83 -0.95
C LEU A 265 -7.60 26.80 -1.55
N LEU A 266 -8.44 27.17 -2.53
CA LEU A 266 -9.40 26.25 -3.12
C LEU A 266 -8.73 25.11 -3.87
N PRO A 267 -7.74 25.33 -4.75
CA PRO A 267 -6.95 24.26 -5.36
C PRO A 267 -6.28 23.34 -4.32
N ALA A 268 -5.75 23.90 -3.21
CA ALA A 268 -5.14 23.14 -2.13
C ALA A 268 -6.11 22.16 -1.49
N ILE A 269 -7.32 22.62 -1.13
CA ILE A 269 -8.38 21.78 -0.53
C ILE A 269 -8.80 20.68 -1.51
N VAL A 270 -8.93 20.99 -2.80
CA VAL A 270 -9.29 20.01 -3.83
C VAL A 270 -8.19 18.95 -3.98
N VAL A 271 -6.92 19.35 -4.09
CA VAL A 271 -5.79 18.43 -4.21
C VAL A 271 -5.68 17.54 -2.98
N LEU A 272 -5.72 18.11 -1.79
CA LEU A 272 -5.66 17.37 -0.53
C LEU A 272 -6.84 16.40 -0.40
N GLY A 273 -8.05 16.88 -0.67
CA GLY A 273 -9.27 16.07 -0.61
C GLY A 273 -9.20 14.87 -1.56
N LEU A 274 -8.88 15.09 -2.83
CA LEU A 274 -8.77 14.02 -3.82
C LEU A 274 -7.65 13.04 -3.50
N ASN A 275 -6.49 13.55 -3.05
CA ASN A 275 -5.34 12.76 -2.65
C ASN A 275 -5.67 11.80 -1.50
N ILE A 276 -6.21 12.34 -0.41
CA ILE A 276 -6.60 11.52 0.74
C ILE A 276 -7.76 10.58 0.40
N TRP A 277 -8.77 11.06 -0.33
CA TRP A 277 -9.96 10.26 -0.65
C TRP A 277 -9.63 9.02 -1.47
N THR A 278 -8.80 9.16 -2.53
CA THR A 278 -8.41 8.01 -3.35
C THR A 278 -7.65 6.97 -2.55
N THR A 279 -6.72 7.38 -1.70
CA THR A 279 -5.94 6.46 -0.87
C THR A 279 -6.80 5.83 0.23
N ASN A 280 -7.66 6.60 0.86
CA ASN A 280 -8.57 6.13 1.91
C ASN A 280 -9.58 5.11 1.39
N ASP A 281 -10.16 5.32 0.21
CA ASP A 281 -11.04 4.34 -0.43
C ASP A 281 -10.30 3.02 -0.71
N ASN A 282 -9.06 3.08 -1.21
CA ASN A 282 -8.23 1.89 -1.40
C ASN A 282 -7.92 1.18 -0.07
N ALA A 283 -7.61 1.94 0.98
CA ALA A 283 -7.34 1.39 2.31
C ALA A 283 -8.56 0.67 2.89
N LEU A 284 -9.74 1.31 2.89
CA LEU A 284 -10.97 0.66 3.36
C LEU A 284 -11.37 -0.55 2.53
N TYR A 285 -11.23 -0.48 1.20
CA TYR A 285 -11.48 -1.62 0.33
C TYR A 285 -10.60 -2.82 0.71
N ALA A 286 -9.30 -2.62 0.87
CA ALA A 286 -8.35 -3.67 1.25
C ALA A 286 -8.61 -4.18 2.68
N SER A 287 -8.94 -3.30 3.63
CA SER A 287 -9.29 -3.69 5.00
C SER A 287 -10.53 -4.59 5.03
N GLY A 288 -11.56 -4.24 4.25
CA GLY A 288 -12.76 -5.06 4.12
C GLY A 288 -12.48 -6.47 3.61
N LEU A 289 -11.56 -6.62 2.65
CA LEU A 289 -11.12 -7.93 2.16
C LEU A 289 -10.39 -8.74 3.25
N GLY A 290 -9.53 -8.08 4.02
CA GLY A 290 -8.79 -8.72 5.12
C GLY A 290 -9.71 -9.28 6.19
N PHE A 291 -10.63 -8.47 6.69
CA PHE A 291 -11.59 -8.91 7.70
C PHE A 291 -12.63 -9.90 7.15
N ALA A 292 -12.96 -9.83 5.85
CA ALA A 292 -13.79 -10.84 5.20
C ALA A 292 -13.13 -12.24 5.20
N ASN A 293 -11.80 -12.30 5.06
CA ASN A 293 -11.04 -13.55 5.17
C ASN A 293 -11.12 -14.17 6.59
N ILE A 294 -11.20 -13.33 7.63
CA ILE A 294 -11.27 -13.78 9.02
C ILE A 294 -12.69 -14.20 9.41
N THR A 295 -13.67 -13.37 9.06
CA THR A 295 -15.05 -13.49 9.59
C THR A 295 -15.99 -14.23 8.67
N GLY A 296 -15.68 -14.32 7.36
CA GLY A 296 -16.59 -14.82 6.33
C GLY A 296 -17.72 -13.85 5.95
N MET A 297 -17.79 -12.66 6.56
CA MET A 297 -18.79 -11.64 6.26
C MET A 297 -18.49 -10.93 4.93
N SER A 298 -19.46 -10.18 4.42
CA SER A 298 -19.30 -9.34 3.22
C SER A 298 -18.19 -8.29 3.41
N SER A 299 -17.27 -8.20 2.47
CA SER A 299 -16.22 -7.17 2.49
C SER A 299 -16.78 -5.76 2.48
N LYS A 300 -17.92 -5.52 1.80
CA LYS A 300 -18.59 -4.22 1.79
C LYS A 300 -19.03 -3.77 3.18
N THR A 301 -19.70 -4.67 3.90
CA THR A 301 -20.15 -4.40 5.29
C THR A 301 -18.97 -4.12 6.19
N LEU A 302 -17.90 -4.92 6.07
CA LEU A 302 -16.70 -4.75 6.86
C LEU A 302 -15.94 -3.47 6.53
N SER A 303 -15.90 -3.05 5.25
CA SER A 303 -15.35 -1.74 4.87
C SER A 303 -16.09 -0.59 5.55
N VAL A 304 -17.43 -0.65 5.63
CA VAL A 304 -18.23 0.37 6.34
C VAL A 304 -17.94 0.37 7.84
N ILE A 305 -17.92 -0.79 8.47
CA ILE A 305 -17.58 -0.90 9.92
C ILE A 305 -16.18 -0.34 10.17
N ASN A 306 -15.20 -0.72 9.35
CA ASN A 306 -13.83 -0.27 9.44
C ASN A 306 -13.71 1.26 9.22
N GLY A 307 -14.50 1.80 8.30
CA GLY A 307 -14.59 3.25 8.06
C GLY A 307 -15.11 4.01 9.29
N ILE A 308 -16.13 3.49 9.96
CA ILE A 308 -16.65 4.08 11.20
C ILE A 308 -15.57 4.03 12.29
N ILE A 309 -14.93 2.87 12.48
CA ILE A 309 -13.86 2.70 13.50
C ILE A 309 -12.70 3.68 13.20
N GLY A 310 -12.22 3.73 11.96
CA GLY A 310 -11.13 4.61 11.56
C GLY A 310 -11.47 6.09 11.74
N THR A 311 -12.71 6.50 11.41
CA THR A 311 -13.18 7.88 11.62
C THR A 311 -13.21 8.26 13.10
N VAL A 312 -13.78 7.41 13.96
CA VAL A 312 -13.84 7.66 15.42
C VAL A 312 -12.43 7.74 16.02
N CYS A 313 -11.51 6.90 15.54
CA CYS A 313 -10.14 6.86 16.05
C CYS A 313 -9.18 7.84 15.33
N ALA A 314 -9.65 8.66 14.38
CA ALA A 314 -8.80 9.43 13.46
C ALA A 314 -7.73 10.28 14.16
N LEU A 315 -8.10 11.10 15.14
CA LEU A 315 -7.15 11.97 15.86
C LEU A 315 -6.15 11.18 16.70
N TRP A 316 -6.61 10.10 17.36
CA TRP A 316 -5.73 9.25 18.14
C TRP A 316 -4.69 8.55 17.24
N LEU A 317 -5.12 8.00 16.11
CA LEU A 317 -4.26 7.36 15.11
C LEU A 317 -3.24 8.36 14.54
N TYR A 318 -3.69 9.57 14.19
CA TYR A 318 -2.82 10.62 13.68
C TYR A 318 -1.74 11.02 14.68
N ASN A 319 -2.10 11.22 15.96
CA ASN A 319 -1.16 11.63 16.99
C ASN A 319 -0.15 10.53 17.39
N ASN A 320 -0.48 9.25 17.14
CA ASN A 320 0.39 8.10 17.42
C ASN A 320 1.02 7.49 16.16
N PHE A 321 0.96 8.21 15.04
CA PHE A 321 1.29 7.71 13.71
C PHE A 321 2.73 7.20 13.56
N VAL A 322 3.73 7.89 14.11
CA VAL A 322 5.15 7.54 13.95
C VAL A 322 5.46 6.17 14.58
N GLY A 323 4.98 5.93 15.80
CA GLY A 323 5.16 4.63 16.47
C GLY A 323 4.50 3.48 15.72
N TRP A 324 3.32 3.73 15.20
CA TRP A 324 2.58 2.79 14.36
C TRP A 324 3.33 2.45 13.08
N LEU A 325 3.81 3.44 12.33
CA LEU A 325 4.62 3.26 11.11
C LEU A 325 5.86 2.41 11.36
N THR A 326 6.57 2.67 12.43
CA THR A 326 7.80 1.93 12.78
C THR A 326 7.50 0.45 12.99
N PHE A 327 6.44 0.13 13.71
CA PHE A 327 5.98 -1.25 13.90
C PHE A 327 5.62 -1.92 12.57
N LEU A 328 4.84 -1.24 11.72
CA LEU A 328 4.34 -1.80 10.46
C LEU A 328 5.44 -2.04 9.42
N SER A 329 6.42 -1.14 9.36
CA SER A 329 7.54 -1.26 8.41
C SER A 329 8.40 -2.52 8.66
N ALA A 330 8.39 -3.04 9.88
CA ALA A 330 9.08 -4.27 10.22
C ALA A 330 8.18 -5.52 10.13
N ALA A 331 6.90 -5.41 10.51
CA ALA A 331 6.00 -6.57 10.68
C ALA A 331 5.36 -7.06 9.37
N ILE A 332 5.10 -6.15 8.42
CA ILE A 332 4.34 -6.46 7.19
C ILE A 332 5.19 -7.07 6.07
N PRO A 333 6.39 -6.56 5.76
CA PRO A 333 7.16 -7.01 4.61
C PRO A 333 7.39 -8.53 4.55
N PRO A 334 7.71 -9.22 5.65
CA PRO A 334 7.94 -10.66 5.64
C PRO A 334 6.71 -11.48 5.21
N VAL A 335 5.50 -10.97 5.45
CA VAL A 335 4.25 -11.63 5.03
C VAL A 335 4.22 -11.79 3.52
N GLY A 336 4.51 -10.72 2.79
CA GLY A 336 4.59 -10.77 1.32
C GLY A 336 5.73 -11.66 0.84
N GLY A 337 6.89 -11.63 1.53
CA GLY A 337 8.01 -12.52 1.26
C GLY A 337 7.62 -14.01 1.35
N VAL A 338 6.91 -14.40 2.40
CA VAL A 338 6.39 -15.78 2.60
C VAL A 338 5.38 -16.16 1.51
N ILE A 339 4.46 -15.27 1.14
CA ILE A 339 3.47 -15.53 0.07
C ILE A 339 4.19 -15.76 -1.27
N ILE A 340 5.18 -14.92 -1.62
CA ILE A 340 5.97 -15.06 -2.84
C ILE A 340 6.74 -16.39 -2.82
N ALA A 341 7.40 -16.70 -1.71
CA ALA A 341 8.17 -17.94 -1.54
C ALA A 341 7.31 -19.19 -1.72
N ASP A 342 6.14 -19.24 -1.06
CA ASP A 342 5.21 -20.37 -1.21
C ASP A 342 4.71 -20.53 -2.65
N TYR A 343 4.34 -19.40 -3.30
CA TYR A 343 3.93 -19.44 -4.71
C TYR A 343 5.03 -20.00 -5.63
N LEU A 344 6.28 -19.58 -5.43
CA LEU A 344 7.42 -20.07 -6.24
C LEU A 344 7.63 -21.58 -6.07
N MET A 345 7.43 -22.13 -4.86
CA MET A 345 7.52 -23.56 -4.58
C MET A 345 6.32 -24.36 -5.11
N ASN A 346 5.13 -23.81 -5.04
CA ASN A 346 3.88 -24.57 -5.13
C ASN A 346 2.90 -24.00 -6.18
N ARG A 347 3.38 -23.46 -7.32
CA ARG A 347 2.58 -22.72 -8.31
C ARG A 347 1.30 -23.43 -8.73
N ARG A 348 1.33 -24.76 -8.95
CA ARG A 348 0.18 -25.54 -9.41
C ARG A 348 -1.00 -25.52 -8.42
N ARG A 349 -0.74 -25.48 -7.11
CA ARG A 349 -1.78 -25.42 -6.09
C ARG A 349 -2.63 -24.13 -6.18
N TYR A 350 -2.02 -23.03 -6.60
CA TYR A 350 -2.69 -21.73 -6.73
C TYR A 350 -3.66 -21.66 -7.91
N GLU A 351 -3.55 -22.55 -8.89
CA GLU A 351 -4.46 -22.63 -10.04
C GLU A 351 -5.79 -23.30 -9.67
N HIS A 352 -5.84 -24.05 -8.57
CA HIS A 352 -6.98 -24.86 -8.13
C HIS A 352 -7.48 -24.45 -6.73
N PHE A 353 -7.75 -23.15 -6.51
CA PHE A 353 -8.14 -22.61 -5.20
C PHE A 353 -9.31 -23.38 -4.54
N ALA A 354 -10.36 -23.71 -5.32
CA ALA A 354 -11.57 -24.35 -4.79
C ALA A 354 -11.38 -25.82 -4.35
N THR A 355 -10.41 -26.52 -4.94
CA THR A 355 -10.18 -27.95 -4.70
C THR A 355 -8.93 -28.23 -3.89
N THR A 356 -8.02 -27.25 -3.78
CA THR A 356 -6.78 -27.43 -3.03
C THR A 356 -7.05 -27.56 -1.52
N ARG A 357 -6.60 -28.66 -0.95
CA ARG A 357 -6.60 -28.85 0.51
C ARG A 357 -5.56 -27.97 1.17
N MET A 358 -5.99 -27.16 2.12
CA MET A 358 -5.12 -26.26 2.88
C MET A 358 -5.03 -26.72 4.34
N MET A 359 -3.85 -26.56 4.95
CA MET A 359 -3.67 -26.76 6.39
C MET A 359 -4.55 -25.78 7.18
N SER A 360 -4.90 -26.12 8.42
CA SER A 360 -5.55 -25.16 9.31
C SER A 360 -4.58 -24.02 9.66
N VAL A 361 -3.38 -24.35 10.15
CA VAL A 361 -2.32 -23.38 10.48
C VAL A 361 -0.97 -23.94 10.02
N ASN A 362 -0.21 -23.15 9.30
CA ASN A 362 1.19 -23.42 8.99
C ASN A 362 2.09 -22.61 9.94
N TRP A 363 2.55 -23.25 11.00
CA TRP A 363 3.43 -22.61 11.99
C TRP A 363 4.79 -22.21 11.41
N VAL A 364 5.25 -22.89 10.36
CA VAL A 364 6.49 -22.55 9.66
C VAL A 364 6.38 -21.18 9.00
N ALA A 365 5.23 -20.85 8.41
CA ALA A 365 5.01 -19.53 7.83
C ALA A 365 5.01 -18.42 8.89
N ILE A 366 4.43 -18.69 10.06
CA ILE A 366 4.43 -17.73 11.19
C ILE A 366 5.86 -17.54 11.71
N LEU A 367 6.61 -18.63 11.89
CA LEU A 367 8.01 -18.56 12.28
C LEU A 367 8.87 -17.81 11.24
N ALA A 368 8.63 -18.06 9.96
CA ALA A 368 9.35 -17.35 8.88
C ALA A 368 9.08 -15.84 8.90
N VAL A 369 7.86 -15.41 9.20
CA VAL A 369 7.55 -13.98 9.42
C VAL A 369 8.33 -13.44 10.61
N ALA A 370 8.35 -14.13 11.75
CA ALA A 370 9.11 -13.72 12.91
C ALA A 370 10.62 -13.59 12.62
N LEU A 371 11.19 -14.55 11.89
CA LEU A 371 12.59 -14.51 11.45
C LEU A 371 12.83 -13.37 10.45
N GLY A 372 11.88 -13.08 9.58
CA GLY A 372 11.93 -11.93 8.67
C GLY A 372 11.93 -10.59 9.41
N ILE A 373 11.09 -10.44 10.45
CA ILE A 373 11.09 -9.26 11.32
C ILE A 373 12.47 -9.11 12.00
N ALA A 374 13.00 -10.21 12.53
CA ALA A 374 14.30 -10.24 13.15
C ALA A 374 15.43 -9.86 12.16
N ALA A 375 15.39 -10.39 10.93
CA ALA A 375 16.33 -10.04 9.87
C ALA A 375 16.26 -8.55 9.51
N GLY A 376 15.07 -7.97 9.41
CA GLY A 376 14.88 -6.54 9.19
C GLY A 376 15.49 -5.66 10.29
N HIS A 377 15.41 -6.13 11.54
CA HIS A 377 15.87 -5.35 12.70
C HIS A 377 17.39 -5.50 12.96
N TRP A 378 17.95 -6.68 12.75
CA TRP A 378 19.34 -6.98 13.16
C TRP A 378 20.35 -7.04 12.03
N LEU A 379 19.91 -7.22 10.77
CA LEU A 379 20.85 -7.23 9.65
C LEU A 379 21.12 -5.80 9.15
N PRO A 380 22.37 -5.48 8.79
CA PRO A 380 22.71 -4.20 8.19
C PRO A 380 22.04 -4.07 6.80
N GLY A 381 21.73 -2.83 6.39
CA GLY A 381 21.19 -2.53 5.08
C GLY A 381 19.75 -1.96 5.12
N ILE A 382 18.94 -2.32 4.14
CA ILE A 382 17.60 -1.77 3.94
C ILE A 382 16.58 -2.62 4.73
N VAL A 383 16.12 -2.12 5.85
CA VAL A 383 15.22 -2.81 6.80
C VAL A 383 14.08 -3.58 6.12
N PRO A 384 13.20 -2.96 5.30
CA PRO A 384 12.09 -3.67 4.68
C PRO A 384 12.53 -4.74 3.66
N VAL A 385 13.66 -4.55 2.98
CA VAL A 385 14.20 -5.55 2.04
C VAL A 385 14.73 -6.76 2.81
N ASN A 386 15.49 -6.52 3.87
CA ASN A 386 15.97 -7.58 4.75
C ASN A 386 14.81 -8.39 5.35
N ALA A 387 13.72 -7.72 5.73
CA ALA A 387 12.55 -8.38 6.28
C ALA A 387 11.82 -9.25 5.24
N VAL A 388 11.64 -8.77 3.99
CA VAL A 388 11.06 -9.57 2.89
C VAL A 388 11.92 -10.79 2.59
N LEU A 389 13.23 -10.59 2.41
CA LEU A 389 14.18 -11.66 2.08
C LEU A 389 14.34 -12.64 3.24
N GLY A 390 14.44 -12.16 4.48
CA GLY A 390 14.51 -12.99 5.67
C GLY A 390 13.29 -13.89 5.82
N GLY A 391 12.07 -13.35 5.63
CA GLY A 391 10.83 -14.13 5.64
C GLY A 391 10.78 -15.16 4.51
N ALA A 392 11.09 -14.73 3.28
CA ALA A 392 11.06 -15.60 2.11
C ALA A 392 12.07 -16.75 2.22
N LEU A 393 13.33 -16.46 2.53
CA LEU A 393 14.40 -17.46 2.65
C LEU A 393 14.14 -18.42 3.80
N SER A 394 13.74 -17.91 4.97
CA SER A 394 13.36 -18.76 6.10
C SER A 394 12.25 -19.74 5.73
N TYR A 395 11.23 -19.27 5.01
CA TYR A 395 10.14 -20.13 4.55
C TYR A 395 10.61 -21.17 3.53
N LEU A 396 11.41 -20.78 2.53
CA LEU A 396 11.97 -21.67 1.51
C LEU A 396 12.80 -22.80 2.12
N ILE A 397 13.55 -22.51 3.18
CA ILE A 397 14.42 -23.48 3.86
C ILE A 397 13.60 -24.36 4.82
N LEU A 398 12.80 -23.75 5.68
CA LEU A 398 12.16 -24.48 6.77
C LEU A 398 10.92 -25.28 6.35
N ASN A 399 10.15 -24.77 5.37
CA ASN A 399 8.88 -25.41 5.01
C ASN A 399 9.05 -26.83 4.42
N PRO A 400 10.01 -27.11 3.50
CA PRO A 400 10.23 -28.46 3.01
C PRO A 400 10.76 -29.42 4.08
N ILE A 401 11.48 -28.91 5.09
CA ILE A 401 12.07 -29.73 6.16
C ILE A 401 11.00 -30.12 7.17
N LEU A 402 10.27 -29.13 7.69
CA LEU A 402 9.34 -29.31 8.81
C LEU A 402 7.96 -29.82 8.39
N ASN A 403 7.50 -29.50 7.17
CA ASN A 403 6.20 -29.92 6.64
C ASN A 403 6.27 -31.06 5.63
N ARG A 404 7.39 -31.78 5.50
CA ARG A 404 7.62 -32.83 4.50
C ARG A 404 6.53 -33.90 4.48
N LYS A 405 6.10 -34.39 5.65
CA LYS A 405 5.05 -35.41 5.76
C LYS A 405 3.66 -34.89 5.36
N THR A 406 3.35 -33.67 5.69
CA THR A 406 2.06 -33.02 5.40
C THR A 406 1.93 -32.69 3.91
N THR A 407 3.00 -32.23 3.28
CA THR A 407 3.05 -31.93 1.84
C THR A 407 2.95 -33.20 0.99
N ALA A 408 3.63 -34.29 1.37
CA ALA A 408 3.54 -35.59 0.70
C ALA A 408 2.11 -36.19 0.78
N ALA A 409 1.45 -36.11 1.92
CA ALA A 409 0.08 -36.58 2.08
C ALA A 409 -0.93 -35.78 1.23
N MET A 410 -0.69 -34.49 1.01
CA MET A 410 -1.54 -33.64 0.16
C MET A 410 -1.35 -33.93 -1.33
N THR A 411 -0.13 -34.18 -1.80
CA THR A 411 0.16 -34.53 -3.20
C THR A 411 -0.35 -35.91 -3.60
N HIS A 412 -0.34 -36.90 -2.71
CA HIS A 412 -0.90 -38.22 -2.98
C HIS A 412 -2.44 -38.23 -3.15
N VAL A 413 -3.15 -37.31 -2.48
CA VAL A 413 -4.61 -37.21 -2.61
C VAL A 413 -5.00 -36.49 -3.92
N GLU A 414 -4.18 -35.57 -4.42
CA GLU A 414 -4.40 -34.90 -5.72
C GLU A 414 -4.16 -35.88 -6.89
N ALA A 415 -3.23 -36.80 -6.80
CA ALA A 415 -2.96 -37.80 -7.83
C ALA A 415 -4.13 -38.79 -7.97
N ASN A 416 -4.74 -39.19 -6.86
CA ASN A 416 -5.88 -40.16 -6.85
C ASN A 416 -7.24 -39.50 -7.16
N SER A 417 -7.34 -38.21 -7.29
CA SER A 417 -8.61 -37.52 -7.65
C SER A 417 -8.69 -37.16 -9.13
N VAL A 418 -7.66 -37.48 -9.92
CA VAL A 418 -7.58 -37.25 -11.38
C VAL A 418 -7.75 -38.56 -12.17
N GLU A 419 -7.79 -39.73 -11.50
CA GLU A 419 -8.26 -40.99 -12.06
C GLU A 419 -9.78 -41.18 -11.77
#